data_b45b1a348d7003c1c47ceabdfc278101
#
_entry.id   b45b1a348d7003c1c47ceabdfc278101
#
_cell.length_a   1.000
_cell.length_b   1.000
_cell.length_c   1.000
_cell.angle_alpha   90.00
_cell.angle_beta   90.00
_cell.angle_gamma   90.00
#
_symmetry.space_group_name_H-M   'P 1'
#
loop_
_entity.id
_entity.type
_entity.pdbx_description
1 polymer ?
#
loop_
_entity_poly.entity_id
_entity_poly.type
_entity_poly.pdbx_seq_one_letter_code
_entity_poly.pdbx_strand_id
1 'polypeptide(L)'
;VKRALHGRERKRKKDIRLKVANLIASTAKELNAVVVLEKLPKECPKNMIKSVKNATLRHRIYQAGFRSVVKAIEEECFERGIPVVKVNPKDTSSRCPFCSSKLMRGHASRRLKCSKCEVEVGRDVVAVI
;
A
#
# COMPACT_ATOMS: atom_id res chain seq x y z
N VAL A 1 -25.25 -11.99 -21.05
CA VAL A 1 -25.14 -10.69 -20.39
C VAL A 1 -24.07 -10.71 -19.25
N LYS A 2 -24.10 -11.64 -18.27
CA LYS A 2 -23.16 -11.70 -17.15
C LYS A 2 -21.68 -11.81 -17.58
N ARG A 3 -21.35 -12.66 -18.57
CA ARG A 3 -19.97 -12.83 -19.09
C ARG A 3 -19.41 -11.54 -19.70
N ALA A 4 -20.22 -10.78 -20.43
CA ALA A 4 -19.80 -9.52 -21.03
C ALA A 4 -19.50 -8.44 -19.97
N LEU A 5 -20.30 -8.38 -18.90
CA LEU A 5 -20.09 -7.47 -17.77
C LEU A 5 -18.78 -7.79 -17.02
N HIS A 6 -18.51 -9.06 -16.74
CA HIS A 6 -17.26 -9.49 -16.12
C HIS A 6 -16.03 -9.16 -16.97
N GLY A 7 -16.13 -9.31 -18.29
CA GLY A 7 -15.06 -8.92 -19.21
C GLY A 7 -14.73 -7.42 -19.17
N ARG A 8 -15.76 -6.59 -19.16
CA ARG A 8 -15.61 -5.12 -19.06
C ARG A 8 -15.01 -4.70 -17.72
N GLU A 9 -15.48 -5.26 -16.63
CA GLU A 9 -14.93 -4.97 -15.30
C GLU A 9 -13.45 -5.35 -15.19
N ARG A 10 -13.06 -6.52 -15.68
CA ARG A 10 -11.66 -6.95 -15.71
C ARG A 10 -10.78 -6.02 -16.53
N LYS A 11 -11.25 -5.58 -17.71
CA LYS A 11 -10.53 -4.61 -18.55
C LYS A 11 -10.35 -3.27 -17.84
N ARG A 12 -11.39 -2.72 -17.21
CA ARG A 12 -11.32 -1.47 -16.44
C ARG A 12 -10.35 -1.57 -15.26
N LYS A 13 -10.38 -2.68 -14.52
CA LYS A 13 -9.43 -2.91 -13.42
C LYS A 13 -7.98 -2.97 -13.92
N LYS A 14 -7.74 -3.60 -15.07
CA LYS A 14 -6.42 -3.63 -15.69
C LYS A 14 -5.98 -2.23 -16.10
N ASP A 15 -6.83 -1.47 -16.77
CA ASP A 15 -6.55 -0.10 -17.21
C ASP A 15 -6.21 0.83 -16.03
N ILE A 16 -6.99 0.79 -14.95
CA ILE A 16 -6.71 1.58 -13.74
C ILE A 16 -5.35 1.21 -13.14
N ARG A 17 -5.02 -0.09 -13.04
CA ARG A 17 -3.73 -0.55 -12.51
C ARG A 17 -2.56 -0.02 -13.33
N LEU A 18 -2.65 -0.10 -14.65
CA LEU A 18 -1.61 0.39 -15.54
C LEU A 18 -1.47 1.91 -15.46
N LYS A 19 -2.57 2.66 -15.37
CA LYS A 19 -2.53 4.11 -15.18
C LYS A 19 -1.85 4.50 -13.85
N VAL A 20 -2.18 3.81 -12.77
CA VAL A 20 -1.54 4.05 -11.47
C VAL A 20 -0.06 3.69 -11.52
N ALA A 21 0.31 2.56 -12.10
CA ALA A 21 1.70 2.13 -12.24
C ALA A 21 2.51 3.13 -13.08
N ASN A 22 1.95 3.56 -14.22
CA ASN A 22 2.56 4.56 -15.07
C ASN A 22 2.77 5.90 -14.34
N LEU A 23 1.77 6.39 -13.60
CA LEU A 23 1.87 7.63 -12.83
C LEU A 23 3.02 7.53 -11.81
N ILE A 24 3.06 6.45 -11.04
CA ILE A 24 4.12 6.24 -10.02
C ILE A 24 5.50 6.19 -10.69
N ALA A 25 5.64 5.42 -11.76
CA ALA A 25 6.92 5.28 -12.46
C ALA A 25 7.35 6.60 -13.13
N SER A 26 6.42 7.37 -13.71
CA SER A 26 6.73 8.68 -14.28
C SER A 26 7.22 9.65 -13.21
N THR A 27 6.48 9.76 -12.10
CA THR A 27 6.88 10.62 -10.98
C THR A 27 8.23 10.21 -10.39
N ALA A 28 8.47 8.92 -10.20
CA ALA A 28 9.75 8.43 -9.69
C ALA A 28 10.91 8.77 -10.64
N LYS A 29 10.68 8.70 -11.95
CA LYS A 29 11.67 9.07 -12.96
C LYS A 29 11.97 10.57 -12.95
N GLU A 30 10.95 11.41 -12.88
CA GLU A 30 11.08 12.87 -12.81
C GLU A 30 11.86 13.31 -11.54
N LEU A 31 11.59 12.65 -10.42
CA LEU A 31 12.26 12.93 -9.15
C LEU A 31 13.61 12.22 -8.99
N ASN A 32 14.03 11.41 -9.94
CA ASN A 32 15.21 10.53 -9.84
C ASN A 32 15.20 9.70 -8.55
N ALA A 33 14.04 9.16 -8.21
CA ALA A 33 13.76 8.50 -6.94
C ALA A 33 13.64 6.98 -7.07
N VAL A 34 13.83 6.29 -5.96
CA VAL A 34 13.59 4.86 -5.80
C VAL A 34 12.14 4.63 -5.39
N VAL A 35 11.48 3.65 -5.95
CA VAL A 35 10.13 3.27 -5.53
C VAL A 35 10.22 2.26 -4.40
N VAL A 36 9.65 2.59 -3.24
CA VAL A 36 9.59 1.70 -2.09
C VAL A 36 8.19 1.13 -1.96
N LEU A 37 8.08 -0.19 -1.91
CA LEU A 37 6.81 -0.91 -1.80
C LEU A 37 6.82 -1.84 -0.58
N GLU A 38 5.66 -2.04 0.03
CA GLU A 38 5.51 -3.05 1.08
C GLU A 38 5.54 -4.47 0.50
N LYS A 39 6.24 -5.36 1.18
CA LYS A 39 6.23 -6.79 0.88
C LYS A 39 4.91 -7.41 1.35
N LEU A 40 3.92 -7.40 0.49
CA LEU A 40 2.62 -7.98 0.79
C LEU A 40 2.70 -9.51 0.96
N PRO A 41 2.12 -10.09 2.03
CA PRO A 41 2.07 -11.52 2.23
C PRO A 41 1.27 -12.22 1.12
N LYS A 42 1.58 -13.49 0.85
CA LYS A 42 0.90 -14.26 -0.21
C LYS A 42 -0.62 -14.26 -0.04
N GLU A 43 -1.09 -14.27 1.18
CA GLU A 43 -2.52 -14.30 1.55
C GLU A 43 -3.07 -12.94 1.99
N CYS A 44 -2.46 -11.83 1.53
CA CYS A 44 -2.87 -10.47 1.92
C CYS A 44 -4.40 -10.25 1.88
N PRO A 45 -5.12 -10.56 0.78
CA PRO A 45 -6.58 -10.36 0.75
C PRO A 45 -7.30 -11.19 1.81
N LYS A 46 -6.92 -12.46 1.99
CA LYS A 46 -7.55 -13.36 2.97
C LYS A 46 -7.35 -12.84 4.40
N ASN A 47 -6.14 -12.39 4.72
CA ASN A 47 -5.83 -11.86 6.06
C ASN A 47 -6.61 -10.57 6.36
N MET A 48 -6.75 -9.68 5.38
CA MET A 48 -7.51 -8.44 5.55
C MET A 48 -9.01 -8.67 5.77
N ILE A 49 -9.57 -9.73 5.20
CA ILE A 49 -11.02 -9.99 5.31
C ILE A 49 -11.41 -10.84 6.53
N LYS A 50 -10.45 -11.42 7.25
CA LYS A 50 -10.75 -12.28 8.42
C LYS A 50 -11.63 -11.59 9.48
N SER A 51 -11.39 -10.31 9.74
CA SER A 51 -12.14 -9.52 10.73
C SER A 51 -13.34 -8.76 10.16
N VAL A 52 -13.54 -8.81 8.84
CA VAL A 52 -14.60 -8.04 8.18
C VAL A 52 -15.89 -8.85 8.17
N LYS A 53 -16.90 -8.41 8.91
CA LYS A 53 -18.22 -9.06 8.97
C LYS A 53 -19.06 -8.84 7.70
N ASN A 54 -18.96 -7.66 7.09
CA ASN A 54 -19.75 -7.28 5.92
C ASN A 54 -19.29 -8.04 4.66
N ALA A 55 -20.17 -8.86 4.08
CA ALA A 55 -19.88 -9.68 2.90
C ALA A 55 -19.52 -8.85 1.66
N THR A 56 -20.22 -7.72 1.44
CA THR A 56 -19.93 -6.81 0.31
C THR A 56 -18.55 -6.18 0.44
N LEU A 57 -18.17 -5.76 1.64
CA LEU A 57 -16.85 -5.20 1.91
C LEU A 57 -15.75 -6.24 1.73
N ARG A 58 -15.95 -7.48 2.22
CA ARG A 58 -15.03 -8.60 1.98
C ARG A 58 -14.81 -8.82 0.48
N HIS A 59 -15.89 -8.85 -0.29
CA HIS A 59 -15.81 -9.02 -1.73
C HIS A 59 -15.02 -7.89 -2.40
N ARG A 60 -15.28 -6.63 -2.04
CA ARG A 60 -14.55 -5.47 -2.56
C ARG A 60 -13.06 -5.50 -2.25
N ILE A 61 -12.68 -5.84 -1.01
CA ILE A 61 -11.28 -6.00 -0.60
C ILE A 61 -10.59 -7.08 -1.43
N TYR A 62 -11.24 -8.24 -1.59
CA TYR A 62 -10.70 -9.34 -2.39
C TYR A 62 -10.53 -8.94 -3.86
N GLN A 63 -11.48 -8.19 -4.40
CA GLN A 63 -11.48 -7.70 -5.78
C GLN A 63 -10.48 -6.55 -6.03
N ALA A 64 -9.99 -5.87 -5.01
CA ALA A 64 -9.04 -4.76 -5.16
C ALA A 64 -7.71 -5.20 -5.81
N GLY A 65 -7.33 -6.48 -5.63
CA GLY A 65 -6.21 -7.07 -6.35
C GLY A 65 -4.86 -6.40 -6.05
N PHE A 66 -4.59 -6.10 -4.77
CA PHE A 66 -3.39 -5.39 -4.31
C PHE A 66 -2.09 -5.92 -4.91
N ARG A 67 -1.91 -7.24 -4.99
CA ARG A 67 -0.72 -7.84 -5.60
C ARG A 67 -0.59 -7.55 -7.09
N SER A 68 -1.71 -7.42 -7.79
CA SER A 68 -1.69 -7.08 -9.21
C SER A 68 -1.31 -5.62 -9.46
N VAL A 69 -1.63 -4.73 -8.51
CA VAL A 69 -1.17 -3.33 -8.56
C VAL A 69 0.33 -3.27 -8.31
N VAL A 70 0.81 -3.92 -7.25
CA VAL A 70 2.26 -4.02 -6.96
C VAL A 70 3.03 -4.56 -8.16
N LYS A 71 2.54 -5.66 -8.77
CA LYS A 71 3.18 -6.24 -9.96
C LYS A 71 3.22 -5.27 -11.13
N ALA A 72 2.13 -4.55 -11.42
CA ALA A 72 2.11 -3.57 -12.48
C ALA A 72 3.10 -2.42 -12.24
N ILE A 73 3.25 -1.95 -10.99
CA ILE A 73 4.23 -0.93 -10.63
C ILE A 73 5.66 -1.45 -10.86
N GLU A 74 5.94 -2.69 -10.45
CA GLU A 74 7.25 -3.32 -10.66
C GLU A 74 7.60 -3.45 -12.15
N GLU A 75 6.65 -3.88 -12.97
CA GLU A 75 6.83 -4.01 -14.42
C GLU A 75 7.11 -2.65 -15.06
N GLU A 76 6.32 -1.61 -14.76
CA GLU A 76 6.53 -0.25 -15.29
C GLU A 76 7.85 0.39 -14.83
N CYS A 77 8.22 0.17 -13.57
CA CYS A 77 9.50 0.66 -13.04
C CYS A 77 10.68 -0.05 -13.71
N PHE A 78 10.59 -1.37 -13.89
CA PHE A 78 11.62 -2.16 -14.55
C PHE A 78 11.85 -1.70 -16.01
N GLU A 79 10.77 -1.49 -16.78
CA GLU A 79 10.85 -1.00 -18.15
C GLU A 79 11.53 0.39 -18.26
N ARG A 80 11.44 1.21 -17.22
CA ARG A 80 12.02 2.54 -17.15
C ARG A 80 13.37 2.62 -16.45
N GLY A 81 13.90 1.50 -16.00
CA GLY A 81 15.16 1.41 -15.25
C GLY A 81 15.10 2.04 -13.86
N ILE A 82 13.90 2.08 -13.24
CA ILE A 82 13.71 2.66 -11.90
C ILE A 82 13.87 1.56 -10.86
N PRO A 83 14.74 1.74 -9.84
CA PRO A 83 14.91 0.76 -8.78
C PRO A 83 13.64 0.64 -7.92
N VAL A 84 13.25 -0.61 -7.62
CA VAL A 84 12.14 -0.91 -6.72
C VAL A 84 12.66 -1.68 -5.51
N VAL A 85 12.40 -1.20 -4.31
CA VAL A 85 12.79 -1.82 -3.05
C VAL A 85 11.53 -2.33 -2.32
N LYS A 86 11.57 -3.57 -1.85
CA LYS A 86 10.49 -4.14 -1.03
C LYS A 86 10.89 -4.16 0.43
N VAL A 87 10.11 -3.47 1.26
CA VAL A 87 10.31 -3.41 2.71
C VAL A 87 9.31 -4.29 3.45
N ASN A 88 9.74 -4.81 4.61
CA ASN A 88 8.84 -5.57 5.47
C ASN A 88 7.92 -4.58 6.21
N PRO A 89 6.59 -4.71 6.10
CA PRO A 89 5.65 -3.80 6.77
C PRO A 89 5.57 -3.99 8.29
N LYS A 90 6.25 -5.01 8.83
CA LYS A 90 6.24 -5.28 10.27
C LYS A 90 6.91 -4.14 11.02
N ASP A 91 6.19 -3.59 12.00
CA ASP A 91 6.64 -2.55 12.93
C ASP A 91 6.93 -1.15 12.30
N THR A 92 6.77 -0.95 11.00
CA THR A 92 6.99 0.34 10.35
C THR A 92 6.10 1.45 10.90
N SER A 93 4.87 1.15 11.31
CA SER A 93 3.92 2.11 11.92
C SER A 93 3.93 2.13 13.45
N SER A 94 4.88 1.45 14.10
CA SER A 94 4.95 1.33 15.56
C SER A 94 6.23 1.90 16.17
N ARG A 95 7.17 2.35 15.35
CA ARG A 95 8.41 2.97 15.79
C ARG A 95 8.47 4.45 15.44
N CYS A 96 9.05 5.25 16.32
CA CYS A 96 9.25 6.67 16.08
C CYS A 96 10.30 6.88 14.99
N PRO A 97 10.02 7.69 13.95
CA PRO A 97 10.97 7.94 12.86
C PRO A 97 12.21 8.71 13.32
N PHE A 98 12.13 9.43 14.45
CA PHE A 98 13.23 10.26 14.95
C PHE A 98 14.16 9.53 15.94
N CYS A 99 13.61 8.67 16.80
CA CYS A 99 14.39 8.02 17.85
C CYS A 99 14.21 6.49 17.90
N SER A 100 13.47 5.91 16.97
CA SER A 100 13.18 4.46 16.87
C SER A 100 12.48 3.84 18.09
N SER A 101 12.10 4.65 19.09
CA SER A 101 11.35 4.18 20.25
C SER A 101 9.93 3.78 19.87
N LYS A 102 9.32 2.94 20.69
CA LYS A 102 7.96 2.47 20.46
C LYS A 102 6.96 3.64 20.57
N LEU A 103 6.08 3.74 19.59
CA LEU A 103 4.98 4.69 19.60
C LEU A 103 3.78 4.13 20.37
N MET A 104 3.14 4.98 21.16
CA MET A 104 1.91 4.68 21.87
C MET A 104 0.72 5.35 21.18
N ARG A 105 -0.48 4.79 21.37
CA ARG A 105 -1.70 5.41 20.85
C ARG A 105 -1.92 6.75 21.56
N GLY A 106 -2.01 7.82 20.79
CA GLY A 106 -2.41 9.14 21.29
C GLY A 106 -3.90 9.23 21.59
N HIS A 107 -4.34 10.39 22.05
CA HIS A 107 -5.75 10.64 22.38
C HIS A 107 -6.70 10.49 21.18
N ALA A 108 -6.24 10.71 19.95
CA ALA A 108 -7.03 10.50 18.74
C ALA A 108 -6.67 9.17 18.08
N SER A 109 -7.65 8.48 17.51
CA SER A 109 -7.53 7.11 16.98
C SER A 109 -6.47 6.93 15.87
N ARG A 110 -6.05 8.00 15.22
CA ARG A 110 -5.04 8.01 14.13
C ARG A 110 -3.74 8.73 14.47
N ARG A 111 -3.58 9.23 15.73
CA ARG A 111 -2.35 9.85 16.19
C ARG A 111 -1.57 8.92 17.10
N LEU A 112 -0.27 8.94 16.95
CA LEU A 112 0.68 8.17 17.75
C LEU A 112 1.61 9.15 18.47
N LYS A 113 1.86 8.92 19.75
CA LYS A 113 2.78 9.72 20.57
C LYS A 113 4.02 8.90 20.90
N CYS A 114 5.18 9.52 20.75
CA CYS A 114 6.43 8.92 21.16
C CYS A 114 6.63 9.11 22.67
N SER A 115 6.99 8.04 23.37
CA SER A 115 7.28 8.11 24.82
C SER A 115 8.61 8.80 25.13
N LYS A 116 9.52 8.89 24.17
CA LYS A 116 10.87 9.43 24.38
C LYS A 116 11.04 10.86 23.87
N CYS A 117 10.54 11.17 22.67
CA CYS A 117 10.66 12.51 22.08
C CYS A 117 9.41 13.36 22.26
N GLU A 118 8.35 12.82 22.85
CA GLU A 118 7.03 13.45 23.02
C GLU A 118 6.36 13.94 21.73
N VAL A 119 6.97 13.67 20.57
CA VAL A 119 6.43 14.05 19.26
C VAL A 119 5.15 13.26 18.97
N GLU A 120 4.14 13.98 18.53
CA GLU A 120 2.88 13.39 18.08
C GLU A 120 2.81 13.36 16.54
N VAL A 121 2.67 12.17 15.97
CA VAL A 121 2.72 11.95 14.52
C VAL A 121 1.48 11.19 14.05
N GLY A 122 0.98 11.53 12.87
CA GLY A 122 -0.08 10.76 12.23
C GLY A 122 0.39 9.34 11.87
N ARG A 123 -0.42 8.34 12.15
CA ARG A 123 -0.08 6.93 11.90
C ARG A 123 0.31 6.67 10.44
N ASP A 124 -0.40 7.30 9.51
CA ASP A 124 -0.17 7.11 8.08
C ASP A 124 1.15 7.77 7.62
N VAL A 125 1.56 8.85 8.31
CA VAL A 125 2.84 9.54 8.06
C VAL A 125 4.03 8.73 8.58
N VAL A 126 3.90 8.12 9.77
CA VAL A 126 4.95 7.27 10.36
C VAL A 126 5.33 6.09 9.46
N ALA A 127 4.38 5.57 8.70
CA ALA A 127 4.62 4.44 7.82
C ALA A 127 5.40 4.80 6.53
N VAL A 128 5.58 6.10 6.25
CA VAL A 128 6.20 6.61 5.00
C VAL A 128 7.60 7.19 5.26
N ILE A 129 7.91 7.56 6.49
CA ILE A 129 9.23 8.06 6.91
C ILE A 129 10.13 6.90 7.31
#